data_135e4a79354d877169560165c00a4a1a
#
_entry.id   135e4a79354d877169560165c00a4a1a
#
_cell.length_a   1.000
_cell.length_b   1.000
_cell.length_c   1.000
_cell.angle_alpha   90.00
_cell.angle_beta   90.00
_cell.angle_gamma   90.00
#
_symmetry.space_group_name_H-M   'P 1'
#
loop_
_entity.id
_entity.type
_entity.pdbx_description
1 polymer ?
#
loop_
_entity_poly.entity_id
_entity_poly.type
_entity_poly.pdbx_seq_one_letter_code
_entity_poly.pdbx_strand_id
1 'polypeptide(L)'
;MGVLNVTPDSFSDGGRYVDYEKALDRGLEMAAEGANIVDVGGESSRPGATPVPEAEELRRVLPVIAALAPHVRVSIDTTKPAVAREALQAGATVLNDISASMWQLAADAGVGWVAMHMQGTPRTMQVAPRYRDVVAEVCSFLAERARRAQDAGVPELWIDPGIGFGKTTTDNLSLLAHLGELCSMGWPVLVGTSRKRFLGEIAPGAGGALAPVGERLEASLATAAWAMTCGVSMVRVHDVDATVQAAALVGCRR
;
A
#
# COMPACT_ATOMS: atom_id res chain seq x y z
N MET A 1 3.51 -7.97 0.55
CA MET A 1 2.43 -7.41 1.41
C MET A 1 1.10 -7.55 0.68
N GLY A 2 0.14 -8.26 1.27
CA GLY A 2 -1.22 -8.43 0.72
C GLY A 2 -2.13 -7.28 1.12
N VAL A 3 -2.99 -6.79 0.21
CA VAL A 3 -3.94 -5.68 0.47
C VAL A 3 -5.29 -6.23 0.89
N LEU A 4 -5.70 -5.95 2.12
CA LEU A 4 -7.00 -6.34 2.67
C LEU A 4 -7.86 -5.10 2.97
N ASN A 5 -8.77 -4.75 2.05
CA ASN A 5 -9.70 -3.64 2.25
C ASN A 5 -10.97 -4.13 2.96
N VAL A 6 -11.21 -3.61 4.17
CA VAL A 6 -12.41 -3.88 4.97
C VAL A 6 -13.41 -2.74 4.76
N THR A 7 -13.90 -2.61 3.53
CA THR A 7 -14.85 -1.58 3.13
C THR A 7 -16.16 -2.22 2.63
N PRO A 8 -17.32 -1.54 2.78
CA PRO A 8 -18.62 -2.10 2.34
C PRO A 8 -18.62 -2.54 0.86
N ASP A 9 -17.92 -1.80 0.00
CA ASP A 9 -17.82 -2.13 -1.43
C ASP A 9 -16.98 -3.37 -1.72
N SER A 10 -16.18 -3.82 -0.76
CA SER A 10 -15.33 -5.01 -0.91
C SER A 10 -16.09 -6.31 -0.64
N PHE A 11 -17.25 -6.24 0.06
CA PHE A 11 -18.00 -7.41 0.54
C PHE A 11 -19.53 -7.24 0.42
N SER A 12 -20.00 -6.62 -0.61
CA SER A 12 -21.28 -5.90 -0.80
C SER A 12 -22.62 -6.65 -0.63
N ASP A 13 -22.67 -7.93 -0.20
CA ASP A 13 -23.93 -8.69 -0.22
C ASP A 13 -24.39 -9.29 1.13
N GLY A 14 -23.80 -8.97 2.28
CA GLY A 14 -24.03 -9.83 3.43
C GLY A 14 -24.20 -9.25 4.83
N GLY A 15 -24.18 -7.93 5.04
CA GLY A 15 -24.28 -7.33 6.38
C GLY A 15 -23.01 -7.51 7.25
N ARG A 16 -22.93 -6.78 8.37
CA ARG A 16 -21.70 -6.54 9.15
C ARG A 16 -20.94 -7.80 9.64
N TYR A 17 -21.63 -8.87 9.94
CA TYR A 17 -21.03 -10.10 10.45
C TYR A 17 -20.37 -10.90 9.33
N VAL A 18 -21.03 -10.98 8.21
CA VAL A 18 -20.55 -11.67 7.00
C VAL A 18 -19.35 -10.94 6.42
N ASP A 19 -19.30 -9.60 6.50
CA ASP A 19 -18.17 -8.80 6.04
C ASP A 19 -16.91 -9.05 6.88
N TYR A 20 -17.04 -9.25 8.19
CA TYR A 20 -15.92 -9.61 9.08
C TYR A 20 -15.35 -10.99 8.75
N GLU A 21 -16.23 -12.02 8.66
CA GLU A 21 -15.79 -13.39 8.36
C GLU A 21 -15.08 -13.46 7.00
N LYS A 22 -15.66 -12.86 5.97
CA LYS A 22 -15.02 -12.78 4.64
C LYS A 22 -13.66 -12.06 4.66
N ALA A 23 -13.54 -10.98 5.45
CA ALA A 23 -12.29 -10.26 5.58
C ALA A 23 -11.23 -11.11 6.29
N LEU A 24 -11.61 -11.79 7.37
CA LEU A 24 -10.74 -12.71 8.10
C LEU A 24 -10.28 -13.87 7.21
N ASP A 25 -11.22 -14.54 6.54
CA ASP A 25 -10.92 -15.67 5.63
C ASP A 25 -9.96 -15.22 4.54
N ARG A 26 -10.20 -14.06 3.91
CA ARG A 26 -9.29 -13.54 2.88
C ARG A 26 -7.91 -13.19 3.43
N GLY A 27 -7.82 -12.63 4.63
CA GLY A 27 -6.54 -12.36 5.28
C GLY A 27 -5.74 -13.64 5.59
N LEU A 28 -6.40 -14.67 6.07
CA LEU A 28 -5.79 -16.00 6.31
C LEU A 28 -5.39 -16.68 5.00
N GLU A 29 -6.21 -16.58 3.96
CA GLU A 29 -5.88 -17.05 2.62
C GLU A 29 -4.62 -16.35 2.07
N MET A 30 -4.53 -15.02 2.17
CA MET A 30 -3.32 -14.28 1.77
C MET A 30 -2.08 -14.75 2.52
N ALA A 31 -2.20 -15.06 3.82
CA ALA A 31 -1.09 -15.61 4.60
C ALA A 31 -0.68 -17.00 4.07
N ALA A 32 -1.64 -17.86 3.77
CA ALA A 32 -1.40 -19.19 3.19
C ALA A 32 -0.83 -19.12 1.76
N GLU A 33 -1.22 -18.12 0.97
CA GLU A 33 -0.66 -17.79 -0.35
C GLU A 33 0.80 -17.29 -0.27
N GLY A 34 1.32 -16.97 0.93
CA GLY A 34 2.70 -16.56 1.17
C GLY A 34 2.91 -15.05 1.36
N ALA A 35 1.86 -14.30 1.72
CA ALA A 35 2.04 -12.92 2.16
C ALA A 35 2.86 -12.87 3.46
N ASN A 36 3.93 -12.06 3.48
CA ASN A 36 4.70 -11.83 4.71
C ASN A 36 3.99 -10.84 5.66
N ILE A 37 3.20 -9.93 5.10
CA ILE A 37 2.43 -8.92 5.82
C ILE A 37 1.07 -8.81 5.14
N VAL A 38 -0.02 -8.73 5.94
CA VAL A 38 -1.36 -8.37 5.47
C VAL A 38 -1.64 -6.93 5.89
N ASP A 39 -1.93 -6.07 4.93
CA ASP A 39 -2.17 -4.64 5.12
C ASP A 39 -3.66 -4.35 5.17
N VAL A 40 -4.17 -4.07 6.35
CA VAL A 40 -5.60 -3.90 6.65
C VAL A 40 -5.99 -2.43 6.55
N GLY A 41 -6.94 -2.09 5.68
CA GLY A 41 -7.47 -0.75 5.52
C GLY A 41 -8.99 -0.68 5.68
N GLY A 42 -9.49 0.21 6.54
CA GLY A 42 -10.92 0.44 6.78
C GLY A 42 -11.53 1.59 5.98
N GLU A 43 -10.70 2.39 5.35
CA GLU A 43 -11.06 3.52 4.48
C GLU A 43 -10.44 3.34 3.09
N SER A 44 -11.19 3.68 2.06
CA SER A 44 -10.65 3.66 0.70
C SER A 44 -9.79 4.90 0.45
N SER A 45 -8.53 4.68 0.07
CA SER A 45 -7.61 5.75 -0.38
C SER A 45 -7.70 6.03 -1.88
N ARG A 46 -8.70 5.46 -2.60
CA ARG A 46 -8.92 5.70 -4.03
C ARG A 46 -9.30 7.15 -4.30
N PRO A 47 -8.98 7.70 -5.48
CA PRO A 47 -9.39 9.04 -5.85
C PRO A 47 -10.91 9.25 -5.69
N GLY A 48 -11.27 10.34 -4.98
CA GLY A 48 -12.68 10.68 -4.78
C GLY A 48 -13.43 9.88 -3.71
N ALA A 49 -12.76 8.99 -2.98
CA ALA A 49 -13.39 8.26 -1.89
C ALA A 49 -13.93 9.20 -0.81
N THR A 50 -15.10 8.85 -0.27
CA THR A 50 -15.70 9.57 0.85
C THR A 50 -14.96 9.20 2.13
N PRO A 51 -14.53 10.17 2.95
CA PRO A 51 -13.89 9.90 4.23
C PRO A 51 -14.82 9.11 5.17
N VAL A 52 -14.24 8.16 5.86
CA VAL A 52 -14.94 7.35 6.87
C VAL A 52 -14.72 7.98 8.24
N PRO A 53 -15.75 8.12 9.09
CA PRO A 53 -15.57 8.54 10.48
C PRO A 53 -14.63 7.60 11.24
N GLU A 54 -13.80 8.13 12.15
CA GLU A 54 -12.82 7.38 12.92
C GLU A 54 -13.43 6.17 13.64
N ALA A 55 -14.56 6.37 14.34
CA ALA A 55 -15.25 5.28 15.03
C ALA A 55 -15.72 4.15 14.10
N GLU A 56 -16.08 4.48 12.87
CA GLU A 56 -16.49 3.49 11.88
C GLU A 56 -15.27 2.74 11.31
N GLU A 57 -14.16 3.44 11.07
CA GLU A 57 -12.92 2.79 10.65
C GLU A 57 -12.40 1.82 11.71
N LEU A 58 -12.35 2.25 12.97
CA LEU A 58 -12.00 1.39 14.12
C LEU A 58 -12.88 0.14 14.18
N ARG A 59 -14.19 0.31 14.06
CA ARG A 59 -15.14 -0.81 14.09
C ARG A 59 -14.87 -1.84 12.99
N ARG A 60 -14.37 -1.41 11.83
CA ARG A 60 -14.05 -2.29 10.71
C ARG A 60 -12.74 -3.03 10.92
N VAL A 61 -11.68 -2.32 11.30
CA VAL A 61 -10.32 -2.87 11.26
C VAL A 61 -9.93 -3.63 12.52
N LEU A 62 -10.34 -3.19 13.72
CA LEU A 62 -9.84 -3.78 14.96
C LEU A 62 -10.14 -5.27 15.12
N PRO A 63 -11.37 -5.76 14.87
CA PRO A 63 -11.66 -7.19 14.98
C PRO A 63 -10.82 -8.03 14.00
N VAL A 64 -10.63 -7.54 12.78
CA VAL A 64 -9.86 -8.23 11.74
C VAL A 64 -8.37 -8.28 12.11
N ILE A 65 -7.81 -7.16 12.59
CA ILE A 65 -6.40 -7.10 13.03
C ILE A 65 -6.18 -8.06 14.19
N ALA A 66 -7.01 -8.01 15.23
CA ALA A 66 -6.87 -8.88 16.40
C ALA A 66 -6.92 -10.36 16.05
N ALA A 67 -7.78 -10.74 15.10
CA ALA A 67 -7.90 -12.12 14.65
C ALA A 67 -6.75 -12.56 13.73
N LEU A 68 -6.18 -11.67 12.91
CA LEU A 68 -5.08 -12.00 12.00
C LEU A 68 -3.71 -11.98 12.67
N ALA A 69 -3.49 -11.12 13.67
CA ALA A 69 -2.19 -10.92 14.30
C ALA A 69 -1.50 -12.20 14.83
N PRO A 70 -2.21 -13.23 15.33
CA PRO A 70 -1.60 -14.50 15.71
C PRO A 70 -1.09 -15.35 14.54
N HIS A 71 -1.54 -15.08 13.32
CA HIS A 71 -1.32 -15.94 12.14
C HIS A 71 -0.34 -15.34 11.13
N VAL A 72 -0.31 -14.01 11.02
CA VAL A 72 0.52 -13.29 10.07
C VAL A 72 0.85 -11.91 10.61
N ARG A 73 1.97 -11.34 10.17
CA ARG A 73 2.32 -9.95 10.49
C ARG A 73 1.29 -9.00 9.86
N VAL A 74 0.72 -8.09 10.65
CA VAL A 74 -0.34 -7.17 10.22
C VAL A 74 0.19 -5.75 10.12
N SER A 75 -0.19 -5.07 9.03
CA SER A 75 -0.06 -3.63 8.82
C SER A 75 -1.42 -2.96 8.91
N ILE A 76 -1.48 -1.73 9.41
CA ILE A 76 -2.66 -0.85 9.35
C ILE A 76 -2.45 0.26 8.32
N ASP A 77 -3.33 0.32 7.30
CA ASP A 77 -3.37 1.41 6.31
C ASP A 77 -4.37 2.49 6.79
N THR A 78 -3.86 3.57 7.35
CA THR A 78 -4.68 4.68 7.84
C THR A 78 -3.91 6.01 7.86
N THR A 79 -4.64 7.11 7.78
CA THR A 79 -4.13 8.47 7.97
C THR A 79 -4.48 9.06 9.34
N LYS A 80 -5.21 8.31 10.17
CA LYS A 80 -5.75 8.79 11.44
C LYS A 80 -4.92 8.27 12.61
N PRO A 81 -4.26 9.16 13.39
CA PRO A 81 -3.42 8.74 14.52
C PRO A 81 -4.15 7.94 15.60
N ALA A 82 -5.44 8.20 15.83
CA ALA A 82 -6.21 7.43 16.80
C ALA A 82 -6.48 6.01 16.30
N VAL A 83 -6.84 5.84 15.03
CA VAL A 83 -7.01 4.50 14.41
C VAL A 83 -5.69 3.74 14.45
N ALA A 84 -4.58 4.39 14.12
CA ALA A 84 -3.25 3.78 14.18
C ALA A 84 -2.94 3.25 15.59
N ARG A 85 -3.13 4.06 16.65
CA ARG A 85 -2.85 3.64 18.04
C ARG A 85 -3.64 2.40 18.45
N GLU A 86 -4.95 2.42 18.23
CA GLU A 86 -5.82 1.29 18.58
C GLU A 86 -5.49 0.04 17.75
N ALA A 87 -5.17 0.19 16.46
CA ALA A 87 -4.76 -0.91 15.60
C ALA A 87 -3.43 -1.55 16.06
N LEU A 88 -2.46 -0.75 16.52
CA LEU A 88 -1.21 -1.25 17.07
C LEU A 88 -1.45 -1.99 18.40
N GLN A 89 -2.34 -1.51 19.26
CA GLN A 89 -2.75 -2.22 20.46
C GLN A 89 -3.47 -3.54 20.16
N ALA A 90 -4.21 -3.60 19.06
CA ALA A 90 -4.88 -4.80 18.58
C ALA A 90 -3.94 -5.83 17.94
N GLY A 91 -2.64 -5.50 17.75
CA GLY A 91 -1.63 -6.44 17.28
C GLY A 91 -1.02 -6.11 15.90
N ALA A 92 -1.35 -4.98 15.27
CA ALA A 92 -0.62 -4.51 14.12
C ALA A 92 0.82 -4.14 14.49
N THR A 93 1.79 -4.45 13.64
CA THR A 93 3.22 -4.20 13.88
C THR A 93 3.87 -3.35 12.79
N VAL A 94 3.08 -2.90 11.82
CA VAL A 94 3.48 -1.95 10.78
C VAL A 94 2.40 -0.89 10.64
N LEU A 95 2.81 0.36 10.53
CA LEU A 95 1.96 1.49 10.20
C LEU A 95 2.21 1.92 8.76
N ASN A 96 1.27 1.64 7.87
CA ASN A 96 1.29 2.10 6.49
C ASN A 96 0.61 3.48 6.41
N ASP A 97 1.42 4.52 6.29
CA ASP A 97 0.99 5.91 6.42
C ASP A 97 1.10 6.66 5.10
N ILE A 98 -0.01 6.74 4.37
CA ILE A 98 -0.06 7.48 3.10
C ILE A 98 0.11 9.00 3.26
N SER A 99 0.03 9.53 4.49
CA SER A 99 0.28 10.94 4.80
C SER A 99 1.76 11.24 5.09
N ALA A 100 2.54 10.20 5.36
CA ALA A 100 3.94 10.26 5.79
C ALA A 100 4.18 11.25 6.95
N SER A 101 3.30 11.23 7.95
CA SER A 101 3.33 12.19 9.07
C SER A 101 3.41 11.54 10.46
N MET A 102 3.22 10.21 10.56
CA MET A 102 3.08 9.52 11.86
C MET A 102 4.36 8.77 12.29
N TRP A 103 5.55 9.19 11.84
CA TRP A 103 6.82 8.56 12.24
C TRP A 103 7.05 8.56 13.76
N GLN A 104 6.63 9.63 14.47
CA GLN A 104 6.77 9.68 15.93
C GLN A 104 5.91 8.63 16.60
N LEU A 105 4.67 8.43 16.14
CA LEU A 105 3.79 7.39 16.66
C LEU A 105 4.38 5.99 16.44
N ALA A 106 4.96 5.74 15.27
CA ALA A 106 5.63 4.46 14.98
C ALA A 106 6.86 4.24 15.86
N ALA A 107 7.67 5.29 16.09
CA ALA A 107 8.82 5.24 17.00
C ALA A 107 8.40 4.96 18.45
N ASP A 108 7.42 5.71 18.96
CA ASP A 108 6.91 5.55 20.34
C ASP A 108 6.32 4.15 20.57
N ALA A 109 5.70 3.57 19.55
CA ALA A 109 5.14 2.22 19.60
C ALA A 109 6.19 1.12 19.29
N GLY A 110 7.38 1.46 18.82
CA GLY A 110 8.42 0.49 18.46
C GLY A 110 8.05 -0.41 17.27
N VAL A 111 7.31 0.11 16.29
CA VAL A 111 6.79 -0.65 15.13
C VAL A 111 7.36 -0.17 13.81
N GLY A 112 7.20 -0.98 12.76
CA GLY A 112 7.57 -0.61 11.40
C GLY A 112 6.71 0.52 10.84
N TRP A 113 7.29 1.35 9.97
CA TRP A 113 6.58 2.47 9.34
C TRP A 113 6.86 2.52 7.83
N VAL A 114 5.80 2.75 7.06
CA VAL A 114 5.87 3.02 5.62
C VAL A 114 5.57 4.48 5.38
N ALA A 115 6.55 5.20 4.84
CA ALA A 115 6.41 6.59 4.41
C ALA A 115 6.03 6.65 2.93
N MET A 116 4.80 7.03 2.60
CA MET A 116 4.38 7.13 1.20
C MET A 116 4.33 8.60 0.73
N HIS A 117 4.81 8.84 -0.50
CA HIS A 117 4.66 10.13 -1.14
C HIS A 117 3.30 10.28 -1.84
N MET A 118 2.57 11.34 -1.52
CA MET A 118 1.36 11.75 -2.22
C MET A 118 1.37 13.27 -2.45
N GLN A 119 0.98 13.73 -3.65
CA GLN A 119 0.70 15.15 -3.88
C GLN A 119 -0.78 15.42 -3.63
N GLY A 120 -1.10 16.37 -2.75
CA GLY A 120 -2.47 16.69 -2.36
C GLY A 120 -3.03 15.73 -1.32
N THR A 121 -4.32 15.42 -1.42
CA THR A 121 -5.07 14.50 -0.53
C THR A 121 -5.79 13.46 -1.39
N PRO A 122 -6.29 12.33 -0.86
CA PRO A 122 -7.05 11.35 -1.64
C PRO A 122 -8.20 11.96 -2.45
N ARG A 123 -8.83 13.04 -1.94
CA ARG A 123 -9.91 13.75 -2.65
C ARG A 123 -9.43 14.62 -3.80
N THR A 124 -8.25 15.22 -3.70
CA THR A 124 -7.76 16.23 -4.64
C THR A 124 -6.55 15.79 -5.44
N MET A 125 -5.91 14.69 -5.09
CA MET A 125 -4.64 14.25 -5.67
C MET A 125 -4.65 14.07 -7.19
N GLN A 126 -5.80 13.80 -7.80
CA GLN A 126 -5.92 13.67 -9.25
C GLN A 126 -6.39 14.96 -9.95
N VAL A 127 -6.54 16.06 -9.21
CA VAL A 127 -6.88 17.36 -9.78
C VAL A 127 -5.59 18.02 -10.28
N ALA A 128 -5.24 17.77 -11.55
CA ALA A 128 -4.09 18.35 -12.25
C ALA A 128 -2.75 18.28 -11.44
N PRO A 129 -2.29 17.06 -11.06
CA PRO A 129 -1.01 16.92 -10.39
C PRO A 129 0.11 17.48 -11.29
N ARG A 130 1.11 18.16 -10.71
CA ARG A 130 2.19 18.81 -11.44
C ARG A 130 3.52 18.62 -10.73
N TYR A 131 4.52 18.17 -11.47
CA TYR A 131 5.91 18.07 -11.06
C TYR A 131 6.79 18.80 -12.08
N ARG A 132 7.91 19.37 -11.65
CA ARG A 132 9.00 19.79 -12.52
C ARG A 132 9.87 18.59 -12.88
N ASP A 133 10.17 17.80 -11.85
CA ASP A 133 10.87 16.52 -11.92
C ASP A 133 10.29 15.60 -10.84
N VAL A 134 9.42 14.68 -11.27
CA VAL A 134 8.71 13.79 -10.34
C VAL A 134 9.66 12.89 -9.56
N VAL A 135 10.76 12.43 -10.17
CA VAL A 135 11.73 11.54 -9.52
C VAL A 135 12.48 12.31 -8.43
N ALA A 136 13.05 13.46 -8.77
CA ALA A 136 13.81 14.27 -7.83
C ALA A 136 12.94 14.78 -6.66
N GLU A 137 11.71 15.23 -6.94
CA GLU A 137 10.79 15.73 -5.91
C GLU A 137 10.35 14.61 -4.96
N VAL A 138 10.00 13.44 -5.49
CA VAL A 138 9.61 12.25 -4.68
C VAL A 138 10.79 11.76 -3.84
N CYS A 139 11.98 11.63 -4.43
CA CYS A 139 13.19 11.23 -3.71
C CYS A 139 13.52 12.21 -2.58
N SER A 140 13.45 13.52 -2.84
CA SER A 140 13.71 14.55 -1.83
C SER A 140 12.74 14.48 -0.65
N PHE A 141 11.43 14.34 -0.94
CA PHE A 141 10.40 14.20 0.07
C PHE A 141 10.62 12.95 0.93
N LEU A 142 10.83 11.80 0.28
CA LEU A 142 11.00 10.53 1.00
C LEU A 142 12.29 10.52 1.83
N ALA A 143 13.38 11.11 1.33
CA ALA A 143 14.63 11.22 2.09
C ALA A 143 14.45 12.08 3.36
N GLU A 144 13.70 13.16 3.28
CA GLU A 144 13.40 14.01 4.44
C GLU A 144 12.57 13.24 5.49
N ARG A 145 11.52 12.53 5.04
CA ARG A 145 10.67 11.71 5.93
C ARG A 145 11.43 10.56 6.57
N ALA A 146 12.24 9.85 5.78
CA ALA A 146 13.03 8.74 6.25
C ALA A 146 14.06 9.17 7.32
N ARG A 147 14.75 10.30 7.13
CA ARG A 147 15.67 10.83 8.14
C ARG A 147 14.95 11.16 9.44
N ARG A 148 13.79 11.84 9.38
CA ARG A 148 12.99 12.12 10.59
C ARG A 148 12.59 10.85 11.33
N ALA A 149 12.19 9.82 10.61
CA ALA A 149 11.84 8.53 11.21
C ALA A 149 13.04 7.85 11.86
N GLN A 150 14.22 7.88 11.22
CA GLN A 150 15.46 7.36 11.80
C GLN A 150 15.87 8.14 13.05
N ASP A 151 15.83 9.48 13.01
CA ASP A 151 16.17 10.34 14.16
C ASP A 151 15.21 10.11 15.33
N ALA A 152 13.93 9.77 15.04
CA ALA A 152 12.95 9.41 16.06
C ALA A 152 13.11 7.97 16.59
N GLY A 153 13.95 7.13 15.97
CA GLY A 153 14.19 5.75 16.39
C GLY A 153 13.19 4.72 15.87
N VAL A 154 12.54 4.97 14.74
CA VAL A 154 11.68 3.96 14.09
C VAL A 154 12.50 2.71 13.73
N PRO A 155 12.13 1.51 14.24
CA PRO A 155 12.98 0.32 14.11
C PRO A 155 13.03 -0.28 12.71
N GLU A 156 11.95 -0.16 11.95
CA GLU A 156 11.85 -0.61 10.56
C GLU A 156 11.19 0.46 9.70
N LEU A 157 11.79 0.78 8.57
CA LEU A 157 11.33 1.85 7.70
C LEU A 157 11.28 1.38 6.24
N TRP A 158 10.18 1.67 5.56
CA TRP A 158 10.07 1.58 4.11
C TRP A 158 9.66 2.93 3.53
N ILE A 159 10.21 3.25 2.37
CA ILE A 159 9.77 4.41 1.57
C ILE A 159 8.95 3.92 0.38
N ASP A 160 7.83 4.59 0.10
CA ASP A 160 6.95 4.27 -1.04
C ASP A 160 6.81 5.50 -1.95
N PRO A 161 7.19 5.42 -3.23
CA PRO A 161 7.03 6.52 -4.18
C PRO A 161 5.57 6.91 -4.42
N GLY A 162 4.62 6.14 -3.96
CA GLY A 162 3.19 6.43 -4.07
C GLY A 162 2.72 6.45 -5.52
N ILE A 163 3.02 5.38 -6.27
CA ILE A 163 2.52 5.20 -7.64
C ILE A 163 1.00 5.35 -7.67
N GLY A 164 0.47 6.21 -8.53
CA GLY A 164 -0.98 6.48 -8.65
C GLY A 164 -1.56 7.47 -7.64
N PHE A 165 -0.76 8.01 -6.71
CA PHE A 165 -1.18 9.01 -5.73
C PHE A 165 -0.69 10.40 -6.12
N GLY A 166 -1.58 11.22 -6.68
CA GLY A 166 -1.25 12.58 -7.14
C GLY A 166 -0.21 12.59 -8.27
N LYS A 167 -0.37 11.70 -9.25
CA LYS A 167 0.56 11.51 -10.36
C LYS A 167 -0.19 11.17 -11.65
N THR A 168 0.29 11.70 -12.77
CA THR A 168 -0.16 11.31 -14.10
C THR A 168 0.38 9.92 -14.47
N THR A 169 -0.13 9.33 -15.56
CA THR A 169 0.41 8.07 -16.09
C THR A 169 1.89 8.20 -16.45
N THR A 170 2.29 9.33 -17.04
CA THR A 170 3.69 9.62 -17.38
C THR A 170 4.56 9.70 -16.12
N ASP A 171 4.10 10.38 -15.05
CA ASP A 171 4.82 10.46 -13.78
C ASP A 171 5.01 9.06 -13.15
N ASN A 172 3.96 8.22 -13.19
CA ASN A 172 4.03 6.86 -12.68
C ASN A 172 5.05 6.01 -13.45
N LEU A 173 5.08 6.12 -14.78
CA LEU A 173 6.04 5.42 -15.63
C LEU A 173 7.47 5.94 -15.39
N SER A 174 7.65 7.25 -15.22
CA SER A 174 8.95 7.83 -14.89
C SER A 174 9.49 7.28 -13.57
N LEU A 175 8.67 7.22 -12.51
CA LEU A 175 9.07 6.63 -11.23
C LEU A 175 9.40 5.13 -11.35
N LEU A 176 8.63 4.36 -12.11
CA LEU A 176 8.90 2.95 -12.34
C LEU A 176 10.21 2.73 -13.12
N ALA A 177 10.52 3.60 -14.08
CA ALA A 177 11.78 3.54 -14.83
C ALA A 177 13.01 3.86 -13.94
N HIS A 178 12.83 4.69 -12.90
CA HIS A 178 13.89 5.14 -12.01
C HIS A 178 13.86 4.48 -10.61
N LEU A 179 13.20 3.32 -10.47
CA LEU A 179 13.15 2.59 -9.18
C LEU A 179 14.55 2.26 -8.62
N GLY A 180 15.53 2.01 -9.49
CA GLY A 180 16.91 1.80 -9.06
C GLY A 180 17.51 2.99 -8.32
N GLU A 181 17.13 4.22 -8.67
CA GLU A 181 17.56 5.42 -7.96
C GLU A 181 16.94 5.48 -6.55
N LEU A 182 15.64 5.19 -6.41
CA LEU A 182 15.00 5.09 -5.12
C LEU A 182 15.64 4.00 -4.24
N CYS A 183 15.91 2.81 -4.81
CA CYS A 183 16.56 1.72 -4.08
C CYS A 183 18.00 2.09 -3.65
N SER A 184 18.68 2.97 -4.40
CA SER A 184 20.03 3.45 -4.09
C SER A 184 20.06 4.51 -2.98
N MET A 185 18.91 5.01 -2.50
CA MET A 185 18.85 5.99 -1.42
C MET A 185 19.23 5.40 -0.04
N GLY A 186 19.36 4.07 0.08
CA GLY A 186 19.78 3.39 1.31
C GLY A 186 18.65 3.00 2.24
N TRP A 187 17.39 3.22 1.87
CA TRP A 187 16.22 2.72 2.61
C TRP A 187 15.49 1.63 1.83
N PRO A 188 14.91 0.62 2.52
CA PRO A 188 14.02 -0.34 1.90
C PRO A 188 12.87 0.35 1.17
N VAL A 189 12.61 -0.07 -0.08
CA VAL A 189 11.55 0.49 -0.92
C VAL A 189 10.37 -0.45 -0.97
N LEU A 190 9.16 0.10 -0.75
CA LEU A 190 7.88 -0.55 -1.00
C LEU A 190 7.26 0.04 -2.27
N VAL A 191 6.67 -0.81 -3.11
CA VAL A 191 5.95 -0.36 -4.32
C VAL A 191 4.60 -1.05 -4.43
N GLY A 192 3.54 -0.26 -4.60
CA GLY A 192 2.19 -0.74 -4.89
C GLY A 192 1.71 -0.29 -6.26
N THR A 193 1.67 -1.19 -7.24
CA THR A 193 1.13 -0.93 -8.59
C THR A 193 -0.17 -1.70 -8.86
N SER A 194 -0.45 -2.73 -8.04
CA SER A 194 -1.50 -3.70 -8.26
C SER A 194 -2.87 -3.07 -8.51
N ARG A 195 -3.46 -3.41 -9.65
CA ARG A 195 -4.79 -3.00 -10.13
C ARG A 195 -4.99 -1.49 -10.29
N LYS A 196 -3.91 -0.67 -10.27
CA LYS A 196 -4.00 0.79 -10.39
C LYS A 196 -4.46 1.24 -11.78
N ARG A 197 -5.10 2.43 -11.82
CA ARG A 197 -5.75 2.96 -13.02
C ARG A 197 -4.79 3.11 -14.20
N PHE A 198 -3.58 3.63 -13.98
CA PHE A 198 -2.59 3.84 -15.03
C PHE A 198 -2.24 2.55 -15.80
N LEU A 199 -2.31 1.38 -15.16
CA LEU A 199 -2.11 0.09 -15.83
C LEU A 199 -3.18 -0.17 -16.89
N GLY A 200 -4.44 0.14 -16.57
CA GLY A 200 -5.54 0.02 -17.53
C GLY A 200 -5.52 1.08 -18.65
N GLU A 201 -4.78 2.18 -18.45
CA GLU A 201 -4.55 3.20 -19.49
C GLU A 201 -3.44 2.78 -20.47
N ILE A 202 -2.41 2.08 -19.97
CA ILE A 202 -1.27 1.60 -20.77
C ILE A 202 -1.62 0.31 -21.51
N ALA A 203 -2.33 -0.60 -20.84
CA ALA A 203 -2.81 -1.87 -21.40
C ALA A 203 -4.34 -1.81 -21.51
N PRO A 204 -4.87 -1.09 -22.50
CA PRO A 204 -6.31 -0.92 -22.63
C PRO A 204 -7.00 -2.25 -22.97
N GLY A 205 -8.23 -2.39 -22.51
CA GLY A 205 -9.09 -3.51 -22.84
C GLY A 205 -9.58 -3.48 -24.30
N ALA A 206 -10.55 -4.33 -24.61
CA ALA A 206 -11.14 -4.42 -25.94
C ALA A 206 -11.63 -3.05 -26.44
N GLY A 207 -11.31 -2.73 -27.69
CA GLY A 207 -11.69 -1.46 -28.33
C GLY A 207 -10.92 -0.22 -27.84
N GLY A 208 -9.83 -0.37 -27.09
CA GLY A 208 -9.02 0.75 -26.58
C GLY A 208 -9.61 1.45 -25.35
N ALA A 209 -10.64 0.89 -24.73
CA ALA A 209 -11.22 1.42 -23.50
C ALA A 209 -10.30 1.15 -22.29
N LEU A 210 -10.44 1.97 -21.25
CA LEU A 210 -9.75 1.73 -19.97
C LEU A 210 -10.05 0.31 -19.46
N ALA A 211 -9.02 -0.51 -19.28
CA ALA A 211 -9.21 -1.87 -18.77
C ALA A 211 -9.88 -1.86 -17.38
N PRO A 212 -10.94 -2.66 -17.17
CA PRO A 212 -11.59 -2.81 -15.86
C PRO A 212 -10.59 -3.30 -14.81
N VAL A 213 -10.90 -3.07 -13.54
CA VAL A 213 -10.01 -3.43 -12.41
C VAL A 213 -9.65 -4.93 -12.40
N GLY A 214 -10.64 -5.79 -12.76
CA GLY A 214 -10.44 -7.25 -12.83
C GLY A 214 -9.55 -7.72 -13.98
N GLU A 215 -9.32 -6.88 -15.00
CA GLU A 215 -8.51 -7.20 -16.18
C GLU A 215 -7.10 -6.57 -16.13
N ARG A 216 -6.59 -6.27 -14.94
CA ARG A 216 -5.26 -5.64 -14.76
C ARG A 216 -4.25 -6.57 -14.09
N LEU A 217 -4.54 -7.86 -14.03
CA LEU A 217 -3.65 -8.82 -13.35
C LEU A 217 -2.28 -8.89 -14.02
N GLU A 218 -2.23 -9.10 -15.33
CA GLU A 218 -0.99 -9.25 -16.08
C GLU A 218 -0.11 -8.01 -15.99
N ALA A 219 -0.71 -6.82 -16.13
CA ALA A 219 0.01 -5.55 -15.98
C ALA A 219 0.47 -5.32 -14.52
N SER A 220 -0.30 -5.77 -13.53
CA SER A 220 0.09 -5.75 -12.12
C SER A 220 1.30 -6.65 -11.85
N LEU A 221 1.28 -7.87 -12.37
CA LEU A 221 2.40 -8.83 -12.25
C LEU A 221 3.65 -8.34 -12.97
N ALA A 222 3.51 -7.82 -14.19
CA ALA A 222 4.63 -7.27 -14.95
C ALA A 222 5.33 -6.14 -14.19
N THR A 223 4.57 -5.20 -13.63
CA THR A 223 5.14 -4.08 -12.86
C THR A 223 5.70 -4.51 -11.50
N ALA A 224 5.11 -5.51 -10.85
CA ALA A 224 5.65 -6.09 -9.62
C ALA A 224 6.98 -6.82 -9.89
N ALA A 225 7.04 -7.65 -10.93
CA ALA A 225 8.28 -8.33 -11.35
C ALA A 225 9.37 -7.31 -11.72
N TRP A 226 9.04 -6.27 -12.46
CA TRP A 226 9.96 -5.17 -12.76
C TRP A 226 10.51 -4.52 -11.47
N ALA A 227 9.63 -4.16 -10.53
CA ALA A 227 10.03 -3.59 -9.26
C ALA A 227 11.00 -4.49 -8.49
N MET A 228 10.74 -5.80 -8.45
CA MET A 228 11.61 -6.78 -7.80
C MET A 228 12.99 -6.85 -8.47
N THR A 229 13.07 -6.79 -9.81
CA THR A 229 14.36 -6.77 -10.54
C THR A 229 15.15 -5.48 -10.30
N CYS A 230 14.48 -4.38 -9.99
CA CYS A 230 15.11 -3.11 -9.62
C CYS A 230 15.61 -3.07 -8.16
N GLY A 231 15.37 -4.11 -7.35
CA GLY A 231 15.84 -4.18 -5.96
C GLY A 231 14.83 -3.67 -4.93
N VAL A 232 13.55 -3.54 -5.30
CA VAL A 232 12.47 -3.19 -4.36
C VAL A 232 12.35 -4.28 -3.29
N SER A 233 12.28 -3.86 -2.02
CA SER A 233 12.25 -4.77 -0.86
C SER A 233 10.88 -5.38 -0.61
N MET A 234 9.82 -4.71 -1.03
CA MET A 234 8.44 -5.14 -0.80
C MET A 234 7.52 -4.67 -1.92
N VAL A 235 6.65 -5.55 -2.40
CA VAL A 235 5.54 -5.20 -3.29
C VAL A 235 4.22 -5.33 -2.55
N ARG A 236 3.32 -4.33 -2.72
CA ARG A 236 1.98 -4.29 -2.11
C ARG A 236 0.94 -4.65 -3.16
N VAL A 237 0.26 -5.78 -2.99
CA VAL A 237 -0.52 -6.44 -4.06
C VAL A 237 -1.86 -7.00 -3.57
N HIS A 238 -2.84 -7.12 -4.49
CA HIS A 238 -4.11 -7.79 -4.23
C HIS A 238 -4.03 -9.30 -4.54
N ASP A 239 -3.24 -9.69 -5.54
CA ASP A 239 -3.13 -11.04 -6.09
C ASP A 239 -1.84 -11.69 -5.56
N VAL A 240 -1.89 -12.15 -4.29
CA VAL A 240 -0.71 -12.62 -3.54
C VAL A 240 -0.11 -13.85 -4.18
N ASP A 241 -0.89 -14.92 -4.40
CA ASP A 241 -0.39 -16.19 -4.95
C ASP A 241 0.35 -15.99 -6.28
N ALA A 242 -0.27 -15.30 -7.25
CA ALA A 242 0.35 -15.02 -8.54
C ALA A 242 1.63 -14.18 -8.41
N THR A 243 1.67 -13.25 -7.44
CA THR A 243 2.85 -12.42 -7.18
C THR A 243 3.98 -13.21 -6.53
N VAL A 244 3.67 -14.12 -5.62
CA VAL A 244 4.67 -15.02 -4.98
C VAL A 244 5.28 -15.95 -6.02
N GLN A 245 4.48 -16.50 -6.94
CA GLN A 245 4.99 -17.29 -8.07
C GLN A 245 5.92 -16.47 -8.97
N ALA A 246 5.53 -15.22 -9.30
CA ALA A 246 6.40 -14.32 -10.08
C ALA A 246 7.70 -14.00 -9.34
N ALA A 247 7.66 -13.75 -8.02
CA ALA A 247 8.83 -13.49 -7.20
C ALA A 247 9.82 -14.66 -7.20
N ALA A 248 9.32 -15.89 -7.14
CA ALA A 248 10.16 -17.09 -7.23
C ALA A 248 10.90 -17.18 -8.58
N LEU A 249 10.24 -16.78 -9.68
CA LEU A 249 10.83 -16.80 -11.03
C LEU A 249 11.90 -15.72 -11.23
N VAL A 250 11.69 -14.50 -10.67
CA VAL A 250 12.68 -13.42 -10.81
C VAL A 250 13.84 -13.52 -9.82
N GLY A 251 13.85 -14.56 -8.98
CA GLY A 251 14.96 -14.83 -8.07
C GLY A 251 15.06 -13.86 -6.90
N CYS A 252 13.97 -13.19 -6.54
CA CYS A 252 13.92 -12.38 -5.34
C CYS A 252 14.16 -13.28 -4.12
N ARG A 253 15.32 -13.12 -3.50
CA ARG A 253 15.66 -13.85 -2.28
C ARG A 253 14.72 -13.41 -1.16
N ARG A 254 14.17 -14.40 -0.48
CA ARG A 254 13.35 -14.24 0.73
C ARG A 254 14.16 -13.66 1.88
#